data_d9377fbf943d45e96e454d3ebb53b5a1
#
_entry.id   d9377fbf943d45e96e454d3ebb53b5a1
#
_cell.length_a   1.000
_cell.length_b   1.000
_cell.length_c   1.000
_cell.angle_alpha   90.00
_cell.angle_beta   90.00
_cell.angle_gamma   90.00
#
_symmetry.space_group_name_H-M   'P 1'
#
loop_
_entity.id
_entity.type
_entity.pdbx_description
1 polymer ?
#
loop_
_entity_poly.entity_id
_entity_poly.type
_entity_poly.pdbx_seq_one_letter_code
_entity_poly.pdbx_strand_id
1 'polypeptide(L)'
;LGISVENGRIKDDGSFQLKTALKEIVERFNLTIRLTPHHNIIFCDIEPSQRQEIQNILNRCGIKMETEIDPLLRYSMACPALPTCGLAITESERAMPGILARIRALLVKVGLENEHFTVRMTGCPNGCARPYLAEIGFVGKAPNSYQLWLGADPNQTRLAEVYTEKLAHQDLETTIEPLFVYFKQERKLQPEPESFGDFCHRVGFDALRQFAASYEPELGEVEVTNGQVTPDVTTESITAVTDKVRRRISVRDDVYQRLKEAAAREGKPLIQLATEAIEAYLKTSSEA
;
A
#
# COMPACT_ATOMS: atom_id res chain seq x y z
N LEU A 1 8.15 24.60 5.51
CA LEU A 1 8.55 23.21 5.70
C LEU A 1 7.32 22.32 5.60
N GLY A 2 7.34 21.35 4.69
CA GLY A 2 6.27 20.35 4.55
C GLY A 2 6.46 19.18 5.50
N ILE A 3 5.36 18.75 6.12
CA ILE A 3 5.30 17.58 6.99
C ILE A 3 4.26 16.62 6.40
N SER A 4 4.71 15.41 6.09
CA SER A 4 3.81 14.36 5.63
C SER A 4 3.03 13.78 6.80
N VAL A 5 1.72 13.65 6.61
CA VAL A 5 0.81 13.10 7.62
C VAL A 5 0.07 11.93 6.99
N GLU A 6 0.47 10.72 7.34
CA GLU A 6 -0.11 9.50 6.77
C GLU A 6 -1.64 9.52 6.93
N ASN A 7 -2.33 9.54 5.78
CA ASN A 7 -3.79 9.61 5.68
C ASN A 7 -4.45 10.74 6.50
N GLY A 8 -3.70 11.80 6.85
CA GLY A 8 -4.18 12.92 7.65
C GLY A 8 -4.33 12.64 9.14
N ARG A 9 -3.85 11.50 9.63
CA ARG A 9 -4.00 11.10 11.05
C ARG A 9 -2.86 11.62 11.90
N ILE A 10 -3.13 12.67 12.69
CA ILE A 10 -2.19 13.20 13.69
C ILE A 10 -2.30 12.34 14.95
N LYS A 11 -1.30 11.50 15.22
CA LYS A 11 -1.25 10.62 16.38
C LYS A 11 0.16 10.52 16.95
N ASP A 12 0.26 10.00 18.16
CA ASP A 12 1.49 9.45 18.72
C ASP A 12 1.35 7.92 18.76
N ASP A 13 2.41 7.20 18.37
CA ASP A 13 2.42 5.75 18.31
C ASP A 13 3.87 5.24 18.51
N GLY A 14 4.19 4.78 19.70
CA GLY A 14 5.56 4.37 20.07
C GLY A 14 6.59 5.47 19.88
N SER A 15 7.59 5.22 19.05
CA SER A 15 8.64 6.19 18.71
C SER A 15 8.20 7.30 17.75
N PHE A 16 7.10 7.09 17.05
CA PHE A 16 6.51 8.08 16.15
C PHE A 16 5.55 8.97 16.94
N GLN A 17 5.95 10.22 17.20
CA GLN A 17 5.24 11.15 18.08
C GLN A 17 4.85 12.44 17.35
N LEU A 18 4.08 12.33 16.28
CA LEU A 18 3.70 13.46 15.43
C LEU A 18 2.86 14.51 16.18
N LYS A 19 1.88 14.06 16.97
CA LYS A 19 1.02 14.97 17.75
C LYS A 19 1.85 15.79 18.74
N THR A 20 2.76 15.14 19.46
CA THR A 20 3.67 15.78 20.42
C THR A 20 4.61 16.75 19.72
N ALA A 21 5.22 16.37 18.60
CA ALA A 21 6.10 17.23 17.82
C ALA A 21 5.37 18.50 17.32
N LEU A 22 4.18 18.34 16.73
CA LEU A 22 3.39 19.46 16.22
C LEU A 22 3.02 20.44 17.34
N LYS A 23 2.59 19.91 18.50
CA LYS A 23 2.24 20.74 19.65
C LYS A 23 3.44 21.55 20.15
N GLU A 24 4.59 20.89 20.38
CA GLU A 24 5.81 21.54 20.84
C GLU A 24 6.28 22.64 19.86
N ILE A 25 6.28 22.35 18.56
CA ILE A 25 6.73 23.30 17.54
C ILE A 25 5.81 24.53 17.51
N VAL A 26 4.49 24.32 17.56
CA VAL A 26 3.53 25.45 17.52
C VAL A 26 3.62 26.31 18.78
N GLU A 27 3.66 25.70 19.95
CA GLU A 27 3.73 26.43 21.24
C GLU A 27 5.05 27.20 21.39
N ARG A 28 6.15 26.66 20.85
CA ARG A 28 7.48 27.24 21.01
C ARG A 28 7.81 28.33 20.00
N PHE A 29 7.41 28.12 18.73
CA PHE A 29 7.80 29.01 17.64
C PHE A 29 6.64 29.87 17.11
N ASN A 30 5.42 29.64 17.57
CA ASN A 30 4.21 30.38 17.15
C ASN A 30 4.07 30.47 15.61
N LEU A 31 4.33 29.34 14.90
CA LEU A 31 4.32 29.29 13.45
C LEU A 31 2.91 29.32 12.86
N THR A 32 2.80 29.92 11.69
CA THR A 32 1.62 29.78 10.83
C THR A 32 1.57 28.35 10.25
N ILE A 33 0.42 27.69 10.39
CA ILE A 33 0.19 26.34 9.85
C ILE A 33 -0.79 26.42 8.68
N ARG A 34 -0.49 25.72 7.59
CA ARG A 34 -1.41 25.47 6.49
C ARG A 34 -1.66 23.98 6.34
N LEU A 35 -2.94 23.61 6.27
CA LEU A 35 -3.35 22.26 5.90
C LEU A 35 -3.42 22.15 4.38
N THR A 36 -2.94 21.05 3.85
CA THR A 36 -2.97 20.82 2.40
C THR A 36 -4.15 19.94 1.99
N PRO A 37 -4.60 20.02 0.72
CA PRO A 37 -5.62 19.11 0.21
C PRO A 37 -5.17 17.64 0.17
N HIS A 38 -3.87 17.36 0.35
CA HIS A 38 -3.28 16.02 0.36
C HIS A 38 -3.04 15.49 1.78
N HIS A 39 -3.81 15.96 2.76
CA HIS A 39 -3.74 15.54 4.18
C HIS A 39 -2.42 15.89 4.89
N ASN A 40 -1.57 16.73 4.30
CA ASN A 40 -0.28 17.12 4.87
C ASN A 40 -0.34 18.50 5.54
N ILE A 41 0.74 18.84 6.24
CA ILE A 41 0.88 20.11 6.97
C ILE A 41 2.06 20.88 6.38
N ILE A 42 1.92 22.19 6.27
CA ILE A 42 3.01 23.12 5.94
C ILE A 42 3.21 24.09 7.09
N PHE A 43 4.38 24.12 7.67
CA PHE A 43 4.85 25.20 8.54
C PHE A 43 5.34 26.38 7.68
N CYS A 44 4.73 27.53 7.88
CA CYS A 44 5.06 28.77 7.17
C CYS A 44 5.85 29.70 8.09
N ASP A 45 6.48 30.71 7.48
CA ASP A 45 7.11 31.83 8.20
C ASP A 45 8.18 31.39 9.22
N ILE A 46 8.93 30.31 8.89
CA ILE A 46 10.03 29.81 9.72
C ILE A 46 11.24 30.71 9.54
N GLU A 47 11.68 31.36 10.63
CA GLU A 47 12.92 32.09 10.66
C GLU A 47 14.13 31.14 10.43
N PRO A 48 15.14 31.55 9.63
CA PRO A 48 16.31 30.69 9.35
C PRO A 48 16.98 30.14 10.61
N SER A 49 17.01 30.92 11.68
CA SER A 49 17.57 30.53 12.99
C SER A 49 16.79 29.43 13.69
N GLN A 50 15.50 29.28 13.41
CA GLN A 50 14.62 28.28 14.05
C GLN A 50 14.66 26.94 13.34
N ARG A 51 15.09 26.90 12.07
CA ARG A 51 14.98 25.71 11.20
C ARG A 51 15.65 24.48 11.80
N GLN A 52 16.86 24.63 12.32
CA GLN A 52 17.63 23.50 12.86
C GLN A 52 16.95 22.93 14.11
N GLU A 53 16.38 23.77 14.94
CA GLU A 53 15.74 23.33 16.18
C GLU A 53 14.41 22.63 15.90
N ILE A 54 13.61 23.13 14.96
CA ILE A 54 12.41 22.46 14.46
C ILE A 54 12.77 21.06 13.91
N GLN A 55 13.84 20.97 13.12
CA GLN A 55 14.30 19.71 12.57
C GLN A 55 14.74 18.73 13.66
N ASN A 56 15.41 19.21 14.70
CA ASN A 56 15.80 18.39 15.85
C ASN A 56 14.59 17.85 16.62
N ILE A 57 13.53 18.65 16.78
CA ILE A 57 12.28 18.21 17.41
C ILE A 57 11.63 17.11 16.57
N LEU A 58 11.51 17.30 15.25
CA LEU A 58 10.95 16.31 14.34
C LEU A 58 11.72 14.99 14.39
N ASN A 59 13.04 15.04 14.28
CA ASN A 59 13.90 13.85 14.33
C ASN A 59 13.78 13.11 15.67
N ARG A 60 13.80 13.82 16.80
CA ARG A 60 13.63 13.22 18.13
C ARG A 60 12.27 12.53 18.29
N CYS A 61 11.25 13.06 17.64
CA CYS A 61 9.91 12.50 17.64
C CYS A 61 9.68 11.44 16.54
N GLY A 62 10.73 11.00 15.85
CA GLY A 62 10.65 9.96 14.82
C GLY A 62 9.95 10.38 13.54
N ILE A 63 9.86 11.69 13.26
CA ILE A 63 9.20 12.23 12.07
C ILE A 63 10.22 12.32 10.94
N LYS A 64 9.99 11.58 9.87
CA LYS A 64 10.81 11.60 8.67
C LYS A 64 10.60 12.88 7.87
N MET A 65 11.69 13.37 7.30
CA MET A 65 11.62 14.47 6.36
C MET A 65 11.08 13.98 5.00
N GLU A 66 10.55 14.90 4.22
CA GLU A 66 9.93 14.58 2.92
C GLU A 66 10.83 13.76 2.00
N THR A 67 12.15 14.02 2.00
CA THR A 67 13.13 13.31 1.19
C THR A 67 13.39 11.87 1.64
N GLU A 68 12.99 11.52 2.86
CA GLU A 68 13.16 10.18 3.44
C GLU A 68 11.91 9.31 3.30
N ILE A 69 10.83 9.88 2.71
CA ILE A 69 9.55 9.19 2.54
C ILE A 69 9.43 8.72 1.10
N ASP A 70 9.10 7.45 0.91
CA ASP A 70 8.80 6.91 -0.40
C ASP A 70 7.75 7.78 -1.12
N PRO A 71 8.03 8.27 -2.35
CA PRO A 71 7.08 9.08 -3.10
C PRO A 71 5.70 8.44 -3.25
N LEU A 72 5.61 7.11 -3.38
CA LEU A 72 4.32 6.41 -3.46
C LEU A 72 3.47 6.64 -2.19
N LEU A 73 4.08 6.60 -1.00
CA LEU A 73 3.41 6.92 0.26
C LEU A 73 3.05 8.40 0.35
N ARG A 74 3.96 9.27 -0.04
CA ARG A 74 3.79 10.73 0.04
C ARG A 74 2.64 11.25 -0.82
N TYR A 75 2.40 10.63 -1.98
CA TYR A 75 1.32 11.00 -2.90
C TYR A 75 0.03 10.19 -2.70
N SER A 76 0.01 9.31 -1.71
CA SER A 76 -1.18 8.54 -1.37
C SER A 76 -2.12 9.30 -0.44
N MET A 77 -3.40 8.91 -0.46
CA MET A 77 -4.41 9.49 0.40
C MET A 77 -5.57 8.51 0.64
N ALA A 78 -6.00 8.39 1.90
CA ALA A 78 -7.16 7.58 2.26
C ALA A 78 -8.12 8.32 3.19
N CYS A 79 -9.41 8.04 3.09
CA CYS A 79 -10.39 8.54 4.04
C CYS A 79 -10.38 7.72 5.33
N PRO A 80 -10.89 8.25 6.47
CA PRO A 80 -10.90 7.51 7.75
C PRO A 80 -11.59 6.15 7.70
N ALA A 81 -12.71 6.03 6.97
CA ALA A 81 -13.52 4.82 6.83
C ALA A 81 -13.87 4.13 8.17
N LEU A 82 -13.91 2.79 8.18
CA LEU A 82 -14.22 2.02 9.38
C LEU A 82 -13.07 2.10 10.42
N PRO A 83 -13.34 2.09 11.72
CA PRO A 83 -14.65 2.10 12.38
C PRO A 83 -15.20 3.53 12.60
N THR A 84 -14.48 4.56 12.15
CA THR A 84 -14.77 5.97 12.47
C THR A 84 -15.99 6.50 11.71
N CYS A 85 -16.14 6.08 10.44
CA CYS A 85 -17.20 6.58 9.56
C CYS A 85 -18.36 5.59 9.46
N GLY A 86 -19.55 6.00 9.92
CA GLY A 86 -20.78 5.18 9.82
C GLY A 86 -21.30 4.94 8.40
N LEU A 87 -20.78 5.66 7.39
CA LEU A 87 -21.13 5.48 5.99
C LEU A 87 -20.17 4.54 5.25
N ALA A 88 -19.07 4.13 5.88
CA ALA A 88 -18.08 3.29 5.25
C ALA A 88 -18.59 1.85 5.10
N ILE A 89 -18.36 1.28 3.92
CA ILE A 89 -18.70 -0.10 3.56
C ILE A 89 -17.52 -1.03 3.86
N THR A 90 -16.30 -0.48 3.73
CA THR A 90 -15.04 -1.23 3.94
C THR A 90 -13.95 -0.31 4.52
N GLU A 91 -12.78 -0.87 4.79
CA GLU A 91 -11.60 -0.15 5.27
C GLU A 91 -11.05 0.81 4.20
N SER A 92 -10.31 1.83 4.65
CA SER A 92 -9.55 2.72 3.80
C SER A 92 -8.24 3.13 4.48
N GLU A 93 -8.26 4.05 5.45
CA GLU A 93 -7.07 4.55 6.16
C GLU A 93 -6.17 3.43 6.68
N ARG A 94 -6.75 2.42 7.34
CA ARG A 94 -5.99 1.31 7.93
C ARG A 94 -5.53 0.26 6.93
N ALA A 95 -6.21 0.15 5.77
CA ALA A 95 -5.84 -0.78 4.71
C ALA A 95 -4.76 -0.20 3.78
N MET A 96 -4.74 1.13 3.61
CA MET A 96 -3.89 1.81 2.64
C MET A 96 -2.39 1.53 2.79
N PRO A 97 -1.77 1.55 3.98
CA PRO A 97 -0.34 1.26 4.11
C PRO A 97 0.03 -0.13 3.60
N GLY A 98 -0.78 -1.14 3.90
CA GLY A 98 -0.58 -2.51 3.40
C GLY A 98 -0.74 -2.63 1.89
N ILE A 99 -1.69 -1.91 1.30
CA ILE A 99 -1.89 -1.86 -0.16
C ILE A 99 -0.70 -1.19 -0.85
N LEU A 100 -0.22 -0.07 -0.31
CA LEU A 100 0.95 0.62 -0.87
C LEU A 100 2.22 -0.23 -0.80
N ALA A 101 2.44 -0.96 0.30
CA ALA A 101 3.55 -1.90 0.41
C ALA A 101 3.49 -3.00 -0.67
N ARG A 102 2.30 -3.53 -0.94
CA ARG A 102 2.08 -4.53 -2.00
C ARG A 102 2.30 -3.94 -3.40
N ILE A 103 1.79 -2.72 -3.65
CA ILE A 103 2.02 -1.99 -4.91
C ILE A 103 3.52 -1.73 -5.09
N ARG A 104 4.25 -1.30 -4.05
CA ARG A 104 5.70 -1.09 -4.10
C ARG A 104 6.43 -2.39 -4.41
N ALA A 105 6.06 -3.50 -3.81
CA ALA A 105 6.65 -4.81 -4.09
C ALA A 105 6.43 -5.23 -5.56
N LEU A 106 5.25 -4.96 -6.12
CA LEU A 106 5.00 -5.19 -7.55
C LEU A 106 5.86 -4.30 -8.45
N LEU A 107 5.99 -3.01 -8.12
CA LEU A 107 6.84 -2.09 -8.90
C LEU A 107 8.31 -2.56 -8.91
N VAL A 108 8.83 -3.01 -7.78
CA VAL A 108 10.17 -3.61 -7.70
C VAL A 108 10.24 -4.89 -8.53
N LYS A 109 9.28 -5.80 -8.39
CA LYS A 109 9.22 -7.07 -9.13
C LYS A 109 9.27 -6.86 -10.64
N VAL A 110 8.55 -5.86 -11.15
CA VAL A 110 8.50 -5.59 -12.60
C VAL A 110 9.60 -4.63 -13.08
N GLY A 111 10.51 -4.18 -12.20
CA GLY A 111 11.60 -3.25 -12.54
C GLY A 111 11.11 -1.83 -12.83
N LEU A 112 10.18 -1.34 -12.02
CA LEU A 112 9.63 0.02 -11.98
C LEU A 112 9.83 0.64 -10.58
N GLU A 113 10.89 0.27 -9.88
CA GLU A 113 11.17 0.68 -8.50
C GLU A 113 11.28 2.19 -8.30
N ASN A 114 11.65 2.92 -9.35
CA ASN A 114 11.76 4.38 -9.31
C ASN A 114 10.44 5.10 -9.63
N GLU A 115 9.42 4.35 -10.05
CA GLU A 115 8.11 4.93 -10.37
C GLU A 115 7.28 5.14 -9.11
N HIS A 116 6.43 6.15 -9.18
CA HIS A 116 5.43 6.44 -8.17
C HIS A 116 4.17 6.98 -8.83
N PHE A 117 3.04 6.63 -8.27
CA PHE A 117 1.73 7.01 -8.77
C PHE A 117 0.92 7.68 -7.68
N THR A 118 -0.06 8.47 -8.07
CA THR A 118 -1.08 8.95 -7.14
C THR A 118 -2.03 7.80 -6.82
N VAL A 119 -2.02 7.32 -5.57
CA VAL A 119 -2.90 6.23 -5.11
C VAL A 119 -3.86 6.78 -4.07
N ARG A 120 -5.16 6.61 -4.27
CA ARG A 120 -6.17 7.10 -3.34
C ARG A 120 -7.24 6.06 -3.05
N MET A 121 -7.74 6.08 -1.82
CA MET A 121 -8.69 5.07 -1.37
C MET A 121 -9.83 5.68 -0.55
N THR A 122 -11.04 5.20 -0.77
CA THR A 122 -12.21 5.51 0.06
C THR A 122 -12.98 4.26 0.45
N GLY A 123 -13.54 4.25 1.65
CA GLY A 123 -14.32 3.14 2.17
C GLY A 123 -15.75 3.06 1.63
N CYS A 124 -16.19 4.01 0.81
CA CYS A 124 -17.51 4.05 0.17
C CYS A 124 -17.51 5.00 -1.05
N PRO A 125 -18.59 5.03 -1.86
CA PRO A 125 -18.68 5.86 -3.06
C PRO A 125 -18.69 7.38 -2.84
N ASN A 126 -18.77 7.87 -1.58
CA ASN A 126 -18.77 9.32 -1.31
C ASN A 126 -17.44 10.02 -1.72
N GLY A 127 -16.37 9.28 -1.97
CA GLY A 127 -15.17 9.81 -2.59
C GLY A 127 -14.37 10.82 -1.72
N CYS A 128 -14.44 10.76 -0.40
CA CYS A 128 -13.85 11.75 0.51
C CYS A 128 -12.33 11.94 0.33
N ALA A 129 -11.59 10.92 -0.09
CA ALA A 129 -10.18 11.02 -0.47
C ALA A 129 -9.96 11.24 -1.96
N ARG A 130 -11.00 11.58 -2.71
CA ARG A 130 -10.95 11.89 -4.16
C ARG A 130 -10.28 10.79 -5.00
N PRO A 131 -10.69 9.51 -4.88
CA PRO A 131 -10.09 8.41 -5.64
C PRO A 131 -10.23 8.58 -7.14
N TYR A 132 -11.26 9.30 -7.57
CA TYR A 132 -11.54 9.60 -8.98
C TYR A 132 -10.53 10.55 -9.63
N LEU A 133 -9.66 11.18 -8.84
CA LEU A 133 -8.58 12.07 -9.28
C LEU A 133 -7.20 11.41 -9.12
N ALA A 134 -7.15 10.10 -8.93
CA ALA A 134 -5.91 9.35 -8.77
C ALA A 134 -5.64 8.46 -9.98
N GLU A 135 -4.37 8.28 -10.32
CA GLU A 135 -3.97 7.33 -11.36
C GLU A 135 -4.42 5.91 -11.00
N ILE A 136 -4.43 5.59 -9.68
CA ILE A 136 -4.96 4.35 -9.12
C ILE A 136 -5.92 4.71 -7.98
N GLY A 137 -7.22 4.52 -8.20
CA GLY A 137 -8.27 4.82 -7.25
C GLY A 137 -8.96 3.55 -6.73
N PHE A 138 -9.12 3.44 -5.41
CA PHE A 138 -9.88 2.36 -4.78
C PHE A 138 -11.15 2.93 -4.14
N VAL A 139 -12.31 2.43 -4.52
CA VAL A 139 -13.61 2.86 -3.99
C VAL A 139 -14.33 1.69 -3.35
N GLY A 140 -14.63 1.78 -2.07
CA GLY A 140 -15.31 0.71 -1.32
C GLY A 140 -16.65 0.31 -1.92
N LYS A 141 -16.82 -0.98 -2.20
CA LYS A 141 -18.02 -1.57 -2.83
C LYS A 141 -18.70 -2.59 -1.94
N ALA A 142 -17.93 -3.39 -1.22
CA ALA A 142 -18.38 -4.40 -0.29
C ALA A 142 -17.28 -4.64 0.77
N PRO A 143 -17.53 -5.36 1.85
CA PRO A 143 -16.48 -5.70 2.81
C PRO A 143 -15.26 -6.32 2.14
N ASN A 144 -14.07 -5.75 2.36
CA ASN A 144 -12.80 -6.15 1.75
C ASN A 144 -12.80 -6.19 0.22
N SER A 145 -13.63 -5.36 -0.42
CA SER A 145 -13.76 -5.29 -1.88
C SER A 145 -13.96 -3.85 -2.34
N TYR A 146 -13.31 -3.51 -3.45
CA TYR A 146 -13.26 -2.15 -3.99
C TYR A 146 -13.57 -2.16 -5.49
N GLN A 147 -14.07 -1.05 -6.00
CA GLN A 147 -13.90 -0.74 -7.42
C GLN A 147 -12.47 -0.25 -7.62
N LEU A 148 -11.85 -0.65 -8.71
CA LEU A 148 -10.57 -0.10 -9.16
C LEU A 148 -10.84 0.92 -10.27
N TRP A 149 -10.39 2.14 -10.05
CA TRP A 149 -10.50 3.26 -10.96
C TRP A 149 -9.11 3.59 -11.50
N LEU A 150 -8.99 3.79 -12.81
CA LEU A 150 -7.72 4.07 -13.49
C LEU A 150 -7.88 5.23 -14.48
N GLY A 151 -6.78 5.84 -14.89
CA GLY A 151 -6.74 6.76 -16.01
C GLY A 151 -6.85 8.24 -15.68
N ALA A 152 -6.90 8.66 -14.41
CA ALA A 152 -6.71 10.07 -14.08
C ALA A 152 -5.27 10.50 -14.37
N ASP A 153 -5.08 11.78 -14.74
CA ASP A 153 -3.75 12.34 -14.93
C ASP A 153 -3.15 12.84 -13.61
N PRO A 154 -1.81 12.89 -13.48
CA PRO A 154 -1.13 13.36 -12.27
C PRO A 154 -1.50 14.80 -11.87
N ASN A 155 -1.85 15.65 -12.84
CA ASN A 155 -2.24 17.04 -12.62
C ASN A 155 -3.69 17.19 -12.16
N GLN A 156 -4.45 16.09 -12.08
CA GLN A 156 -5.85 16.03 -11.64
C GLN A 156 -6.81 16.86 -12.53
N THR A 157 -6.51 16.97 -13.81
CA THR A 157 -7.34 17.65 -14.82
C THR A 157 -8.27 16.69 -15.56
N ARG A 158 -8.02 15.38 -15.46
CA ARG A 158 -8.85 14.30 -16.00
C ARG A 158 -9.25 13.34 -14.89
N LEU A 159 -10.49 12.90 -14.88
CA LEU A 159 -11.01 11.90 -13.95
C LEU A 159 -10.61 10.48 -14.39
N ALA A 160 -10.42 9.61 -13.42
CA ALA A 160 -10.34 8.18 -13.63
C ALA A 160 -11.71 7.60 -14.01
N GLU A 161 -11.69 6.43 -14.61
CA GLU A 161 -12.89 5.64 -14.94
C GLU A 161 -12.80 4.25 -14.29
N VAL A 162 -13.94 3.56 -14.18
CA VAL A 162 -14.00 2.22 -13.58
C VAL A 162 -13.32 1.20 -14.48
N TYR A 163 -12.17 0.69 -14.05
CA TYR A 163 -11.51 -0.42 -14.72
C TYR A 163 -12.15 -1.76 -14.33
N THR A 164 -12.38 -2.00 -13.02
CA THR A 164 -13.12 -3.17 -12.56
C THR A 164 -14.08 -2.82 -11.43
N GLU A 165 -15.29 -3.36 -11.50
CA GLU A 165 -16.37 -3.14 -10.53
C GLU A 165 -16.12 -3.82 -9.19
N LYS A 166 -15.31 -4.89 -9.16
CA LYS A 166 -15.07 -5.67 -7.95
C LYS A 166 -13.65 -6.23 -7.94
N LEU A 167 -12.81 -5.61 -7.15
CA LEU A 167 -11.48 -6.08 -6.80
C LEU A 167 -11.49 -6.53 -5.34
N ALA A 168 -11.37 -7.83 -5.09
CA ALA A 168 -11.17 -8.30 -3.73
C ALA A 168 -9.75 -7.97 -3.25
N HIS A 169 -9.60 -7.67 -1.98
CA HIS A 169 -8.30 -7.28 -1.40
C HIS A 169 -7.18 -8.30 -1.69
N GLN A 170 -7.53 -9.59 -1.77
CA GLN A 170 -6.59 -10.67 -2.06
C GLN A 170 -6.14 -10.70 -3.53
N ASP A 171 -6.91 -10.14 -4.46
CA ASP A 171 -6.68 -10.21 -5.91
C ASP A 171 -5.91 -8.98 -6.43
N LEU A 172 -5.32 -8.18 -5.51
CA LEU A 172 -4.65 -6.94 -5.86
C LEU A 172 -3.50 -7.18 -6.85
N GLU A 173 -2.60 -8.12 -6.52
CA GLU A 173 -1.41 -8.41 -7.32
C GLU A 173 -1.79 -8.95 -8.70
N THR A 174 -2.64 -9.94 -8.75
CA THR A 174 -3.07 -10.57 -10.02
C THR A 174 -3.77 -9.59 -10.95
N THR A 175 -4.42 -8.55 -10.39
CA THR A 175 -5.08 -7.52 -11.18
C THR A 175 -4.12 -6.43 -11.63
N ILE A 176 -3.19 -5.98 -10.78
CA ILE A 176 -2.36 -4.79 -11.04
C ILE A 176 -1.04 -5.16 -11.73
N GLU A 177 -0.45 -6.31 -11.43
CA GLU A 177 0.84 -6.74 -12.02
C GLU A 177 0.84 -6.69 -13.56
N PRO A 178 -0.14 -7.29 -14.26
CA PRO A 178 -0.18 -7.23 -15.73
C PRO A 178 -0.22 -5.78 -16.25
N LEU A 179 -0.89 -4.88 -15.55
CA LEU A 179 -1.01 -3.48 -15.96
C LEU A 179 0.33 -2.75 -15.85
N PHE A 180 1.11 -3.05 -14.81
CA PHE A 180 2.45 -2.48 -14.66
C PHE A 180 3.44 -3.05 -15.68
N VAL A 181 3.33 -4.34 -16.00
CA VAL A 181 4.15 -4.95 -17.06
C VAL A 181 3.83 -4.31 -18.42
N TYR A 182 2.55 -4.15 -18.75
CA TYR A 182 2.14 -3.52 -19.99
C TYR A 182 2.57 -2.04 -20.05
N PHE A 183 2.43 -1.32 -18.96
CA PHE A 183 2.94 0.05 -18.83
C PHE A 183 4.44 0.12 -19.09
N LYS A 184 5.23 -0.77 -18.47
CA LYS A 184 6.69 -0.81 -18.69
C LYS A 184 7.05 -1.02 -20.16
N GLN A 185 6.33 -1.90 -20.85
CA GLN A 185 6.59 -2.26 -22.23
C GLN A 185 6.21 -1.17 -23.25
N GLU A 186 5.08 -0.50 -23.04
CA GLU A 186 4.40 0.31 -24.06
C GLU A 186 4.28 1.79 -23.73
N ARG A 187 4.78 2.25 -22.54
CA ARG A 187 4.73 3.67 -22.19
C ARG A 187 5.62 4.48 -23.12
N LYS A 188 5.21 5.69 -23.43
CA LYS A 188 6.00 6.65 -24.16
C LYS A 188 7.06 7.27 -23.23
N LEU A 189 8.29 7.35 -23.71
CA LEU A 189 9.41 7.94 -22.96
C LEU A 189 9.80 9.33 -23.44
N GLN A 190 9.30 9.76 -24.60
CA GLN A 190 9.64 11.04 -25.26
C GLN A 190 8.35 11.77 -25.64
N PRO A 191 8.27 13.12 -25.56
CA PRO A 191 9.33 14.03 -25.07
C PRO A 191 9.55 13.97 -23.55
N GLU A 192 8.56 13.52 -22.79
CA GLU A 192 8.60 13.29 -21.35
C GLU A 192 8.03 11.90 -21.03
N PRO A 193 8.50 11.22 -19.96
CA PRO A 193 7.96 9.94 -19.58
C PRO A 193 6.44 10.02 -19.30
N GLU A 194 5.69 9.16 -19.99
CA GLU A 194 4.24 9.07 -19.82
C GLU A 194 3.92 8.57 -18.42
N SER A 195 2.95 9.21 -17.75
CA SER A 195 2.43 8.75 -16.46
C SER A 195 1.59 7.47 -16.62
N PHE A 196 1.44 6.72 -15.54
CA PHE A 196 0.61 5.51 -15.56
C PHE A 196 -0.86 5.82 -15.91
N GLY A 197 -1.40 6.91 -15.37
CA GLY A 197 -2.76 7.32 -15.67
C GLY A 197 -2.96 7.75 -17.13
N ASP A 198 -2.00 8.47 -17.71
CA ASP A 198 -2.05 8.85 -19.13
C ASP A 198 -1.92 7.63 -20.04
N PHE A 199 -1.05 6.69 -19.68
CA PHE A 199 -0.93 5.41 -20.37
C PHE A 199 -2.26 4.65 -20.37
N CYS A 200 -2.88 4.45 -19.22
CA CYS A 200 -4.17 3.75 -19.12
C CYS A 200 -5.25 4.42 -19.98
N HIS A 201 -5.31 5.75 -19.97
CA HIS A 201 -6.25 6.51 -20.79
C HIS A 201 -5.96 6.37 -22.29
N ARG A 202 -4.69 6.44 -22.69
CA ARG A 202 -4.28 6.35 -24.09
C ARG A 202 -4.54 4.99 -24.71
N VAL A 203 -4.16 3.90 -24.00
CA VAL A 203 -4.34 2.55 -24.55
C VAL A 203 -5.77 2.05 -24.45
N GLY A 204 -6.53 2.58 -23.48
CA GLY A 204 -7.93 2.20 -23.25
C GLY A 204 -8.09 0.89 -22.47
N PHE A 205 -9.21 0.75 -21.81
CA PHE A 205 -9.42 -0.39 -20.89
C PHE A 205 -9.61 -1.73 -21.60
N ASP A 206 -10.05 -1.73 -22.83
CA ASP A 206 -10.18 -2.99 -23.59
C ASP A 206 -8.81 -3.58 -23.90
N ALA A 207 -7.84 -2.73 -24.29
CA ALA A 207 -6.45 -3.18 -24.50
C ALA A 207 -5.81 -3.63 -23.17
N LEU A 208 -6.03 -2.91 -22.07
CA LEU A 208 -5.56 -3.30 -20.74
C LEU A 208 -6.11 -4.66 -20.32
N ARG A 209 -7.42 -4.90 -20.51
CA ARG A 209 -8.06 -6.18 -20.19
C ARG A 209 -7.58 -7.31 -21.07
N GLN A 210 -7.40 -7.04 -22.38
CA GLN A 210 -6.88 -8.02 -23.32
C GLN A 210 -5.46 -8.45 -22.97
N PHE A 211 -4.59 -7.49 -22.65
CA PHE A 211 -3.23 -7.79 -22.18
C PHE A 211 -3.27 -8.60 -20.87
N ALA A 212 -4.03 -8.15 -19.89
CA ALA A 212 -4.14 -8.83 -18.60
C ALA A 212 -4.67 -10.27 -18.73
N ALA A 213 -5.59 -10.54 -19.66
CA ALA A 213 -6.13 -11.87 -19.91
C ALA A 213 -5.11 -12.82 -20.58
N SER A 214 -4.13 -12.29 -21.31
CA SER A 214 -3.06 -13.06 -21.97
C SER A 214 -1.76 -13.09 -21.14
N TYR A 215 -1.71 -12.37 -20.02
CA TYR A 215 -0.52 -12.27 -19.19
C TYR A 215 -0.34 -13.55 -18.36
N GLU A 216 0.77 -14.21 -18.57
CA GLU A 216 1.25 -15.29 -17.71
C GLU A 216 2.36 -14.72 -16.82
N PRO A 217 2.21 -14.74 -15.48
CA PRO A 217 3.28 -14.30 -14.59
C PRO A 217 4.53 -15.14 -14.86
N GLU A 218 5.66 -14.48 -15.13
CA GLU A 218 6.94 -15.18 -15.13
C GLU A 218 7.10 -15.79 -13.74
N LEU A 219 7.08 -17.11 -13.67
CA LEU A 219 7.53 -17.86 -12.50
C LEU A 219 9.03 -17.61 -12.41
N GLY A 220 9.40 -16.51 -11.77
CA GLY A 220 10.79 -16.23 -11.46
C GLY A 220 11.30 -17.40 -10.64
N GLU A 221 12.16 -18.22 -11.22
CA GLU A 221 13.03 -19.10 -10.46
C GLU A 221 13.79 -18.18 -9.51
N VAL A 222 13.47 -18.28 -8.23
CA VAL A 222 14.31 -17.72 -7.17
C VAL A 222 15.55 -18.60 -7.19
N GLU A 223 16.55 -18.24 -8.00
CA GLU A 223 17.89 -18.77 -7.80
C GLU A 223 18.30 -18.43 -6.37
N VAL A 224 18.19 -19.41 -5.49
CA VAL A 224 18.82 -19.37 -4.18
C VAL A 224 20.31 -19.59 -4.43
N THR A 225 21.00 -18.52 -4.86
CA THR A 225 22.45 -18.49 -4.83
C THR A 225 22.87 -18.39 -3.38
N ASN A 226 23.43 -19.48 -2.87
CA ASN A 226 24.15 -19.50 -1.61
C ASN A 226 25.24 -18.41 -1.58
N GLY A 227 25.07 -17.44 -0.69
CA GLY A 227 26.19 -16.70 -0.12
C GLY A 227 26.36 -15.24 -0.53
N GLN A 228 26.21 -14.40 0.45
CA GLN A 228 26.67 -13.01 0.60
C GLN A 228 25.71 -11.92 0.12
N VAL A 229 24.81 -11.58 1.03
CA VAL A 229 24.14 -10.27 1.05
C VAL A 229 25.10 -9.29 1.72
N THR A 230 25.55 -8.29 0.99
CA THR A 230 26.23 -7.13 1.61
C THR A 230 25.18 -6.30 2.35
N PRO A 231 25.46 -5.88 3.60
CA PRO A 231 24.43 -5.26 4.43
C PRO A 231 24.44 -3.75 4.23
N ASP A 232 23.40 -3.21 3.61
CA ASP A 232 23.05 -1.80 3.81
C ASP A 232 21.55 -1.52 3.61
N VAL A 233 20.70 -2.31 4.26
CA VAL A 233 19.33 -1.95 4.64
C VAL A 233 19.10 -2.59 6.00
N THR A 234 18.94 -1.77 7.03
CA THR A 234 18.79 -2.23 8.41
C THR A 234 17.59 -3.19 8.55
N THR A 235 17.92 -4.40 8.94
CA THR A 235 17.07 -5.60 9.06
C THR A 235 15.91 -5.44 10.09
N GLU A 236 15.90 -4.38 10.87
CA GLU A 236 14.90 -4.16 11.94
C GLU A 236 13.52 -3.71 11.45
N SER A 237 13.42 -3.08 10.28
CA SER A 237 12.13 -2.65 9.74
C SER A 237 11.38 -3.75 8.97
N ILE A 238 12.05 -4.82 8.57
CA ILE A 238 11.44 -5.93 7.82
C ILE A 238 10.85 -6.99 8.76
N THR A 239 11.46 -7.22 9.92
CA THR A 239 11.00 -8.23 10.89
C THR A 239 9.69 -7.87 11.56
N ALA A 240 9.37 -6.59 11.76
CA ALA A 240 8.11 -6.18 12.40
C ALA A 240 6.88 -6.31 11.48
N VAL A 241 7.07 -6.39 10.15
CA VAL A 241 5.99 -6.53 9.16
C VAL A 241 5.75 -7.99 8.79
N THR A 242 6.76 -8.85 8.89
CA THR A 242 6.66 -10.27 8.49
C THR A 242 5.94 -11.16 9.52
N ASP A 243 5.82 -10.73 10.76
CA ASP A 243 5.22 -11.54 11.83
C ASP A 243 3.67 -11.57 11.82
N LYS A 244 3.01 -10.84 10.90
CA LYS A 244 1.54 -10.82 10.75
C LYS A 244 1.02 -11.20 9.36
N VAL A 245 1.85 -11.63 8.45
CA VAL A 245 1.36 -12.18 7.18
C VAL A 245 0.85 -13.60 7.43
N ARG A 246 -0.44 -13.73 7.71
CA ARG A 246 -1.13 -15.03 7.69
C ARG A 246 -1.10 -15.57 6.27
N ARG A 247 -0.12 -16.40 5.97
CA ARG A 247 -0.10 -17.17 4.72
C ARG A 247 -1.32 -18.09 4.72
N ARG A 248 -2.19 -17.93 3.73
CA ARG A 248 -3.35 -18.81 3.54
C ARG A 248 -2.90 -19.95 2.65
N ILE A 249 -3.04 -21.19 3.16
CA ILE A 249 -2.92 -22.39 2.33
C ILE A 249 -4.34 -22.74 1.89
N SER A 250 -4.55 -22.81 0.57
CA SER A 250 -5.80 -23.30 0.02
C SER A 250 -5.80 -24.83 0.11
N VAL A 251 -6.80 -25.38 0.80
CA VAL A 251 -6.96 -26.85 0.96
C VAL A 251 -8.23 -27.24 0.21
N ARG A 252 -8.23 -28.41 -0.45
CA ARG A 252 -9.42 -28.96 -1.09
C ARG A 252 -10.52 -29.20 -0.04
N ASP A 253 -11.77 -29.08 -0.44
CA ASP A 253 -12.92 -29.17 0.47
C ASP A 253 -12.97 -30.50 1.24
N ASP A 254 -12.60 -31.62 0.61
CA ASP A 254 -12.53 -32.91 1.26
C ASP A 254 -11.49 -32.98 2.39
N VAL A 255 -10.33 -32.36 2.18
CA VAL A 255 -9.26 -32.23 3.19
C VAL A 255 -9.68 -31.29 4.31
N TYR A 256 -10.34 -30.19 3.97
CA TYR A 256 -10.86 -29.23 4.97
C TYR A 256 -11.89 -29.88 5.90
N GLN A 257 -12.84 -30.67 5.37
CA GLN A 257 -13.83 -31.36 6.19
C GLN A 257 -13.18 -32.38 7.13
N ARG A 258 -12.21 -33.15 6.63
CA ARG A 258 -11.46 -34.12 7.47
C ARG A 258 -10.66 -33.42 8.58
N LEU A 259 -10.04 -32.28 8.30
CA LEU A 259 -9.35 -31.48 9.34
C LEU A 259 -10.34 -30.94 10.37
N LYS A 260 -11.53 -30.50 9.95
CA LYS A 260 -12.58 -30.00 10.84
C LYS A 260 -13.11 -31.08 11.76
N GLU A 261 -13.35 -32.28 11.25
CA GLU A 261 -13.78 -33.44 12.06
C GLU A 261 -12.70 -33.86 13.06
N ALA A 262 -11.43 -33.88 12.63
CA ALA A 262 -10.32 -34.20 13.51
C ALA A 262 -10.15 -33.15 14.63
N ALA A 263 -10.27 -31.87 14.31
CA ALA A 263 -10.18 -30.75 15.25
C ALA A 263 -11.28 -30.86 16.32
N ALA A 264 -12.52 -31.20 15.90
CA ALA A 264 -13.64 -31.40 16.80
C ALA A 264 -13.41 -32.62 17.73
N ARG A 265 -12.86 -33.71 17.20
CA ARG A 265 -12.56 -34.94 17.95
C ARG A 265 -11.45 -34.75 18.99
N GLU A 266 -10.41 -33.94 18.62
CA GLU A 266 -9.26 -33.70 19.49
C GLU A 266 -9.43 -32.49 20.41
N GLY A 267 -10.51 -31.73 20.27
CA GLY A 267 -10.75 -30.51 21.04
C GLY A 267 -9.75 -29.39 20.79
N LYS A 268 -9.08 -29.42 19.61
CA LYS A 268 -8.07 -28.44 19.23
C LYS A 268 -8.64 -27.42 18.24
N PRO A 269 -8.13 -26.17 18.23
CA PRO A 269 -8.43 -25.22 17.14
C PRO A 269 -8.00 -25.79 15.78
N LEU A 270 -8.85 -25.64 14.76
CA LEU A 270 -8.57 -26.12 13.39
C LEU A 270 -7.21 -25.68 12.86
N ILE A 271 -6.81 -24.44 13.15
CA ILE A 271 -5.55 -23.85 12.69
C ILE A 271 -4.34 -24.55 13.35
N GLN A 272 -4.46 -24.94 14.59
CA GLN A 272 -3.40 -25.66 15.31
C GLN A 272 -3.20 -27.06 14.71
N LEU A 273 -4.27 -27.78 14.48
CA LEU A 273 -4.22 -29.13 13.89
C LEU A 273 -3.66 -29.10 12.45
N ALA A 274 -4.04 -28.09 11.66
CA ALA A 274 -3.50 -27.91 10.31
C ALA A 274 -1.99 -27.62 10.35
N THR A 275 -1.52 -26.80 11.29
CA THR A 275 -0.09 -26.51 11.46
C THR A 275 0.68 -27.76 11.86
N GLU A 276 0.20 -28.52 12.83
CA GLU A 276 0.80 -29.78 13.30
C GLU A 276 0.90 -30.81 12.13
N ALA A 277 -0.12 -30.90 11.29
CA ALA A 277 -0.13 -31.80 10.12
C ALA A 277 0.90 -31.37 9.05
N ILE A 278 1.05 -30.11 8.80
CA ILE A 278 2.03 -29.57 7.84
C ILE A 278 3.45 -29.78 8.38
N GLU A 279 3.70 -29.50 9.63
CA GLU A 279 5.01 -29.74 10.26
C GLU A 279 5.41 -31.22 10.24
N ALA A 280 4.46 -32.12 10.53
CA ALA A 280 4.69 -33.57 10.43
C ALA A 280 5.06 -34.01 9.01
N TYR A 281 4.34 -33.49 8.00
CA TYR A 281 4.64 -33.76 6.59
C TYR A 281 6.03 -33.26 6.17
N LEU A 282 6.40 -32.04 6.57
CA LEU A 282 7.72 -31.48 6.25
C LEU A 282 8.86 -32.26 6.88
N LYS A 283 8.69 -32.78 8.09
CA LYS A 283 9.70 -33.66 8.75
C LYS A 283 9.90 -34.97 8.01
N THR A 284 8.81 -35.61 7.59
CA THR A 284 8.89 -36.88 6.84
C THR A 284 9.46 -36.71 5.43
N SER A 285 9.28 -35.53 4.81
CA SER A 285 9.80 -35.23 3.48
C SER A 285 11.27 -34.79 3.47
N SER A 286 11.86 -34.46 4.63
CA SER A 286 13.28 -34.12 4.75
C SER A 286 14.19 -35.32 5.08
N GLU A 287 13.60 -36.47 5.40
CA GLU A 287 14.32 -37.73 5.72
C GLU A 287 14.28 -38.73 4.53
N ALA A 288 13.64 -38.38 3.42
CA ALA A 288 13.58 -39.15 2.19
C ALA A 288 14.39 -38.52 1.06
#